data_8a689d8a97fe33354e8859ac7de09b21
#
_entry.id   8a689d8a97fe33354e8859ac7de09b21
#
_cell.length_a   1.000
_cell.length_b   1.000
_cell.length_c   1.000
_cell.angle_alpha   90.00
_cell.angle_beta   90.00
_cell.angle_gamma   90.00
#
_symmetry.space_group_name_H-M   'P 1'
#
loop_
_entity.id
_entity.type
_entity.pdbx_description
1 polymer ?
#
loop_
_entity_poly.entity_id
_entity_poly.type
_entity_poly.pdbx_seq_one_letter_code
_entity_poly.pdbx_strand_id
1 'polypeptide(L)'
;MKVMTVLGTRPEIIRLSLVIPLLDDQVEHTLVHTGQNYDERLNDVFFRELGVRAPDVSLDVRQPAFAAQIGEILAKIEPLLVERRPDRLLILGDTNSGLVAIVARRLGIPVYHMEAGNRCYDDRVPEEVNRRISDHSSSVLMPYTERSRANLLREGFGSDRVYVTGNPIREVLERHKPAIAASRVLSELKLTAKRFFLVTMHRAENVDREDKLRSLVEALGLLHGHFGFPVICSLHPRTRSKVERFGIDLDRAGLKFLEPLGFFDFVHLEQTAACVLSDSGTVQEETCLLGVPNVTIREVTERPETIECGSNMLAGTDPQAIGRAVTFVIDRSACWTPPPEYLAMHVAQTVVRIVTGHRVADAAELEWRQGLRLG
;
A
#
# COMPACT_ATOMS: atom_id res chain seq x y z
N MET A 1 1.68 -13.82 25.39
CA MET A 1 0.67 -13.22 24.49
C MET A 1 0.93 -13.74 23.10
N LYS A 2 -0.13 -14.15 22.40
CA LYS A 2 -0.07 -14.61 21.00
C LYS A 2 -0.61 -13.53 20.09
N VAL A 3 0.16 -13.12 19.09
CA VAL A 3 -0.26 -12.15 18.07
C VAL A 3 -0.16 -12.81 16.71
N MET A 4 -1.20 -12.67 15.90
CA MET A 4 -1.18 -13.09 14.50
C MET A 4 -1.18 -11.85 13.61
N THR A 5 -0.27 -11.79 12.63
CA THR A 5 -0.27 -10.75 11.59
C THR A 5 -0.63 -11.39 10.27
N VAL A 6 -1.60 -10.81 9.55
CA VAL A 6 -2.02 -11.29 8.23
C VAL A 6 -1.69 -10.23 7.18
N LEU A 7 -1.03 -10.66 6.11
CA LEU A 7 -0.67 -9.83 4.97
C LEU A 7 -0.77 -10.63 3.66
N GLY A 8 -0.74 -9.96 2.51
CA GLY A 8 -0.84 -10.63 1.23
C GLY A 8 -0.29 -9.85 0.04
N THR A 9 0.19 -8.62 0.27
CA THR A 9 0.67 -7.74 -0.81
C THR A 9 1.98 -7.05 -0.45
N ARG A 10 2.69 -6.58 -1.47
CA ARG A 10 3.96 -5.86 -1.31
C ARG A 10 3.87 -4.61 -0.41
N PRO A 11 2.86 -3.73 -0.57
CA PRO A 11 2.71 -2.58 0.34
C PRO A 11 2.60 -2.97 1.81
N GLU A 12 1.92 -4.07 2.12
CA GLU A 12 1.82 -4.59 3.49
C GLU A 12 3.18 -5.08 3.99
N ILE A 13 3.93 -5.84 3.16
CA ILE A 13 5.29 -6.29 3.52
C ILE A 13 6.20 -5.10 3.84
N ILE A 14 6.19 -4.07 2.98
CA ILE A 14 7.02 -2.87 3.15
C ILE A 14 6.68 -2.18 4.47
N ARG A 15 5.42 -1.88 4.72
CA ARG A 15 4.99 -1.11 5.89
C ARG A 15 5.08 -1.87 7.20
N LEU A 16 4.97 -3.21 7.17
CA LEU A 16 5.10 -4.06 8.33
C LEU A 16 6.55 -4.53 8.58
N SER A 17 7.48 -4.22 7.68
CA SER A 17 8.86 -4.73 7.74
C SER A 17 9.61 -4.40 9.03
N LEU A 18 9.29 -3.28 9.68
CA LEU A 18 9.87 -2.90 10.97
C LEU A 18 8.99 -3.31 12.17
N VAL A 19 7.70 -3.59 11.94
CA VAL A 19 6.78 -4.04 12.99
C VAL A 19 6.95 -5.53 13.27
N ILE A 20 7.08 -6.34 12.22
CA ILE A 20 7.21 -7.80 12.32
C ILE A 20 8.37 -8.22 13.22
N PRO A 21 9.62 -7.76 13.03
CA PRO A 21 10.74 -8.14 13.90
C PRO A 21 10.54 -7.74 15.36
N LEU A 22 9.89 -6.60 15.62
CA LEU A 22 9.60 -6.15 16.98
C LEU A 22 8.54 -7.03 17.66
N LEU A 23 7.54 -7.52 16.91
CA LEU A 23 6.57 -8.48 17.43
C LEU A 23 7.24 -9.84 17.69
N ASP A 24 8.09 -10.31 16.77
CA ASP A 24 8.83 -11.57 16.91
C ASP A 24 9.69 -11.59 18.18
N ASP A 25 10.25 -10.44 18.57
CA ASP A 25 11.08 -10.30 19.79
C ASP A 25 10.26 -10.28 21.09
N GLN A 26 9.03 -9.79 21.04
CA GLN A 26 8.25 -9.49 22.26
C GLN A 26 7.12 -10.48 22.57
N VAL A 27 6.60 -11.20 21.56
CA VAL A 27 5.42 -12.06 21.72
C VAL A 27 5.56 -13.37 20.94
N GLU A 28 4.70 -14.33 21.21
CA GLU A 28 4.51 -15.50 20.32
C GLU A 28 3.82 -15.02 19.05
N HIS A 29 4.60 -14.73 18.02
CA HIS A 29 4.13 -14.10 16.79
C HIS A 29 3.94 -15.11 15.67
N THR A 30 2.75 -15.13 15.06
CA THR A 30 2.44 -15.92 13.86
C THR A 30 2.25 -14.98 12.68
N LEU A 31 3.08 -15.12 11.65
CA LEU A 31 2.97 -14.37 10.39
C LEU A 31 2.29 -15.22 9.33
N VAL A 32 1.18 -14.74 8.79
CA VAL A 32 0.37 -15.42 7.77
C VAL A 32 0.38 -14.63 6.48
N HIS A 33 0.71 -15.29 5.36
CA HIS A 33 0.60 -14.72 4.02
C HIS A 33 -0.58 -15.33 3.28
N THR A 34 -1.50 -14.49 2.77
CA THR A 34 -2.73 -14.98 2.11
C THR A 34 -2.50 -15.55 0.71
N GLY A 35 -1.43 -15.16 0.02
CA GLY A 35 -1.18 -15.53 -1.38
C GLY A 35 -1.90 -14.62 -2.38
N GLN A 36 -2.47 -13.49 -1.95
CA GLN A 36 -3.22 -12.58 -2.84
C GLN A 36 -2.40 -12.11 -4.06
N ASN A 37 -1.09 -11.95 -3.94
CA ASN A 37 -0.19 -11.72 -5.07
C ASN A 37 0.36 -13.07 -5.58
N TYR A 38 0.05 -13.41 -6.82
CA TYR A 38 0.38 -14.70 -7.44
C TYR A 38 1.86 -14.89 -7.77
N ASP A 39 2.67 -13.84 -7.81
CA ASP A 39 4.07 -13.92 -8.20
C ASP A 39 4.96 -14.10 -6.96
N GLU A 40 5.23 -15.36 -6.62
CA GLU A 40 6.10 -15.74 -5.50
C GLU A 40 7.48 -15.09 -5.62
N ARG A 41 8.05 -15.00 -6.83
CA ARG A 41 9.39 -14.43 -7.05
C ARG A 41 9.44 -12.96 -6.70
N LEU A 42 8.36 -12.21 -6.95
CA LEU A 42 8.27 -10.80 -6.61
C LEU A 42 8.10 -10.58 -5.10
N ASN A 43 7.36 -11.44 -4.40
CA ASN A 43 7.20 -11.36 -2.96
C ASN A 43 8.52 -11.69 -2.23
N ASP A 44 9.22 -12.76 -2.64
CA ASP A 44 10.48 -13.19 -2.04
C ASP A 44 11.55 -12.11 -2.09
N VAL A 45 11.59 -11.32 -3.15
CA VAL A 45 12.50 -10.17 -3.26
C VAL A 45 12.26 -9.19 -2.13
N PHE A 46 11.00 -8.83 -1.84
CA PHE A 46 10.67 -7.87 -0.79
C PHE A 46 10.96 -8.41 0.61
N PHE A 47 10.63 -9.67 0.91
CA PHE A 47 11.00 -10.30 2.19
C PHE A 47 12.51 -10.26 2.41
N ARG A 48 13.29 -10.61 1.38
CA ARG A 48 14.76 -10.63 1.46
C ARG A 48 15.36 -9.22 1.58
N GLU A 49 14.94 -8.27 0.72
CA GLU A 49 15.49 -6.90 0.73
C GLU A 49 15.18 -6.18 2.04
N LEU A 50 13.98 -6.35 2.58
CA LEU A 50 13.55 -5.69 3.80
C LEU A 50 13.95 -6.44 5.07
N GLY A 51 14.57 -7.62 4.94
CA GLY A 51 15.01 -8.42 6.09
C GLY A 51 13.84 -8.98 6.91
N VAL A 52 12.68 -9.20 6.29
CA VAL A 52 11.53 -9.82 6.94
C VAL A 52 11.63 -11.34 6.80
N ARG A 53 11.37 -12.06 7.89
CA ARG A 53 11.37 -13.52 7.86
C ARG A 53 10.24 -14.08 6.98
N ALA A 54 10.40 -15.33 6.54
CA ALA A 54 9.34 -16.04 5.84
C ALA A 54 8.08 -16.16 6.73
N PRO A 55 6.88 -16.14 6.13
CA PRO A 55 5.64 -16.41 6.84
C PRO A 55 5.64 -17.82 7.47
N ASP A 56 5.03 -17.95 8.65
CA ASP A 56 4.83 -19.25 9.30
C ASP A 56 3.80 -20.10 8.56
N VAL A 57 2.82 -19.41 7.93
CA VAL A 57 1.74 -20.04 7.18
C VAL A 57 1.49 -19.28 5.89
N SER A 58 1.42 -20.02 4.77
CA SER A 58 0.90 -19.51 3.49
C SER A 58 -0.48 -20.13 3.24
N LEU A 59 -1.48 -19.28 2.95
CA LEU A 59 -2.82 -19.75 2.60
C LEU A 59 -2.93 -20.14 1.12
N ASP A 60 -1.98 -19.72 0.29
CA ASP A 60 -1.87 -20.02 -1.15
C ASP A 60 -3.19 -19.81 -1.92
N VAL A 61 -3.81 -18.66 -1.69
CA VAL A 61 -5.07 -18.32 -2.38
C VAL A 61 -4.77 -17.77 -3.75
N ARG A 62 -5.27 -18.45 -4.81
CA ARG A 62 -4.96 -18.14 -6.21
C ARG A 62 -6.21 -17.99 -7.07
N GLN A 63 -7.23 -17.33 -6.54
CA GLN A 63 -8.50 -17.15 -7.27
C GLN A 63 -8.48 -15.84 -8.09
N PRO A 64 -8.88 -15.89 -9.37
CA PRO A 64 -8.92 -14.69 -10.21
C PRO A 64 -10.16 -13.80 -9.94
N ALA A 65 -11.25 -14.40 -9.46
CA ALA A 65 -12.48 -13.68 -9.17
C ALA A 65 -12.51 -13.19 -7.72
N PHE A 66 -12.89 -11.94 -7.53
CA PHE A 66 -12.93 -11.27 -6.22
C PHE A 66 -13.67 -12.07 -5.14
N ALA A 67 -14.93 -12.48 -5.41
CA ALA A 67 -15.73 -13.22 -4.43
C ALA A 67 -15.12 -14.60 -4.09
N ALA A 68 -14.59 -15.31 -5.08
CA ALA A 68 -13.93 -16.59 -4.87
C ALA A 68 -12.65 -16.42 -4.04
N GLN A 69 -11.86 -15.38 -4.32
CA GLN A 69 -10.64 -15.10 -3.57
C GLN A 69 -10.94 -14.80 -2.10
N ILE A 70 -11.89 -13.91 -1.82
CA ILE A 70 -12.30 -13.60 -0.45
C ILE A 70 -12.88 -14.84 0.24
N GLY A 71 -13.78 -15.57 -0.41
CA GLY A 71 -14.36 -16.77 0.13
C GLY A 71 -13.31 -17.79 0.54
N GLU A 72 -12.28 -18.00 -0.28
CA GLU A 72 -11.18 -18.92 0.04
C GLU A 72 -10.29 -18.38 1.16
N ILE A 73 -9.97 -17.08 1.20
CA ILE A 73 -9.23 -16.45 2.30
C ILE A 73 -9.96 -16.68 3.63
N LEU A 74 -11.26 -16.38 3.69
CA LEU A 74 -12.07 -16.52 4.91
C LEU A 74 -12.20 -17.98 5.34
N ALA A 75 -12.41 -18.91 4.41
CA ALA A 75 -12.51 -20.34 4.68
C ALA A 75 -11.20 -20.95 5.21
N LYS A 76 -10.04 -20.47 4.72
CA LYS A 76 -8.73 -20.98 5.15
C LYS A 76 -8.24 -20.35 6.44
N ILE A 77 -8.58 -19.07 6.72
CA ILE A 77 -8.13 -18.39 7.93
C ILE A 77 -8.89 -18.86 9.18
N GLU A 78 -10.17 -19.21 9.08
CA GLU A 78 -11.00 -19.58 10.23
C GLU A 78 -10.42 -20.75 11.02
N PRO A 79 -10.12 -21.93 10.42
CA PRO A 79 -9.52 -23.05 11.16
C PRO A 79 -8.16 -22.69 11.77
N LEU A 80 -7.37 -21.84 11.11
CA LEU A 80 -6.08 -21.38 11.64
C LEU A 80 -6.25 -20.52 12.89
N LEU A 81 -7.23 -19.61 12.89
CA LEU A 81 -7.56 -18.80 14.05
C LEU A 81 -8.04 -19.65 15.24
N VAL A 82 -8.86 -20.67 14.96
CA VAL A 82 -9.35 -21.62 15.98
C VAL A 82 -8.23 -22.48 16.55
N GLU A 83 -7.32 -22.97 15.71
CA GLU A 83 -6.18 -23.80 16.11
C GLU A 83 -5.15 -23.00 16.93
N ARG A 84 -4.69 -21.84 16.39
CA ARG A 84 -3.61 -21.04 16.97
C ARG A 84 -4.06 -20.20 18.16
N ARG A 85 -5.35 -19.84 18.20
CA ARG A 85 -5.96 -19.05 19.27
C ARG A 85 -5.19 -17.78 19.61
N PRO A 86 -4.97 -16.87 18.64
CA PRO A 86 -4.26 -15.63 18.94
C PRO A 86 -5.08 -14.76 19.91
N ASP A 87 -4.36 -14.10 20.82
CA ASP A 87 -4.95 -13.07 21.69
C ASP A 87 -5.33 -11.82 20.89
N ARG A 88 -4.65 -11.58 19.77
CA ARG A 88 -4.83 -10.39 18.93
C ARG A 88 -4.47 -10.67 17.47
N LEU A 89 -5.21 -10.04 16.56
CA LEU A 89 -4.94 -10.04 15.13
C LEU A 89 -4.50 -8.64 14.68
N LEU A 90 -3.39 -8.55 13.95
CA LEU A 90 -2.93 -7.32 13.29
C LEU A 90 -3.16 -7.43 11.78
N ILE A 91 -3.79 -6.41 11.20
CA ILE A 91 -3.96 -6.22 9.75
C ILE A 91 -3.51 -4.83 9.35
N LEU A 92 -3.25 -4.64 8.05
CA LEU A 92 -2.88 -3.36 7.49
C LEU A 92 -3.67 -3.07 6.20
N GLY A 93 -4.21 -1.86 6.09
CA GLY A 93 -4.76 -1.31 4.85
C GLY A 93 -6.07 -1.96 4.41
N ASP A 94 -6.25 -2.01 3.09
CA ASP A 94 -7.53 -2.22 2.44
C ASP A 94 -7.53 -3.37 1.42
N THR A 95 -6.53 -4.24 1.50
CA THR A 95 -6.44 -5.41 0.63
C THR A 95 -7.49 -6.46 0.99
N ASN A 96 -7.69 -7.44 0.10
CA ASN A 96 -8.60 -8.56 0.41
C ASN A 96 -8.13 -9.35 1.64
N SER A 97 -6.82 -9.33 1.94
CA SER A 97 -6.25 -9.96 3.13
C SER A 97 -6.78 -9.34 4.43
N GLY A 98 -7.07 -8.04 4.46
CA GLY A 98 -7.63 -7.36 5.62
C GLY A 98 -9.04 -7.82 6.01
N LEU A 99 -9.80 -8.42 5.08
CA LEU A 99 -11.15 -8.90 5.33
C LEU A 99 -11.22 -10.10 6.30
N VAL A 100 -10.07 -10.71 6.63
CA VAL A 100 -9.97 -11.71 7.72
C VAL A 100 -10.45 -11.14 9.06
N ALA A 101 -10.47 -9.82 9.21
CA ALA A 101 -11.03 -9.12 10.36
C ALA A 101 -12.48 -9.54 10.66
N ILE A 102 -13.29 -9.86 9.64
CA ILE A 102 -14.67 -10.31 9.80
C ILE A 102 -14.72 -11.59 10.62
N VAL A 103 -13.91 -12.60 10.24
CA VAL A 103 -13.87 -13.89 10.91
C VAL A 103 -13.31 -13.74 12.32
N ALA A 104 -12.18 -13.05 12.46
CA ALA A 104 -11.55 -12.82 13.76
C ALA A 104 -12.51 -12.13 14.73
N ARG A 105 -13.21 -11.09 14.29
CA ARG A 105 -14.18 -10.36 15.13
C ARG A 105 -15.37 -11.23 15.52
N ARG A 106 -15.88 -12.08 14.63
CA ARG A 106 -16.95 -13.04 14.95
C ARG A 106 -16.53 -14.09 15.97
N LEU A 107 -15.28 -14.53 15.94
CA LEU A 107 -14.71 -15.42 16.94
C LEU A 107 -14.44 -14.71 18.29
N GLY A 108 -14.47 -13.38 18.35
CA GLY A 108 -14.14 -12.60 19.55
C GLY A 108 -12.65 -12.28 19.66
N ILE A 109 -11.88 -12.44 18.60
CA ILE A 109 -10.47 -12.05 18.57
C ILE A 109 -10.36 -10.54 18.31
N PRO A 110 -9.69 -9.77 19.18
CA PRO A 110 -9.48 -8.34 18.96
C PRO A 110 -8.64 -8.10 17.71
N VAL A 111 -9.15 -7.24 16.81
CA VAL A 111 -8.47 -6.85 15.57
C VAL A 111 -7.89 -5.45 15.72
N TYR A 112 -6.61 -5.32 15.36
CA TYR A 112 -5.84 -4.09 15.32
C TYR A 112 -5.58 -3.73 13.87
N HIS A 113 -6.10 -2.60 13.41
CA HIS A 113 -6.04 -2.21 12.00
C HIS A 113 -5.15 -0.99 11.80
N MET A 114 -3.98 -1.18 11.17
CA MET A 114 -3.09 -0.11 10.70
C MET A 114 -3.62 0.48 9.38
N GLU A 115 -3.34 1.73 9.12
CA GLU A 115 -3.81 2.48 7.95
C GLU A 115 -5.35 2.65 7.93
N ALA A 116 -5.98 2.61 9.08
CA ALA A 116 -7.42 2.78 9.22
C ALA A 116 -7.89 4.20 8.86
N GLY A 117 -9.12 4.34 8.41
CA GLY A 117 -9.77 5.64 8.22
C GLY A 117 -9.42 6.39 6.94
N ASN A 118 -8.61 5.84 6.05
CA ASN A 118 -8.40 6.41 4.72
C ASN A 118 -9.70 6.35 3.91
N ARG A 119 -10.04 7.43 3.20
CA ARG A 119 -11.26 7.52 2.39
C ARG A 119 -11.03 8.30 1.11
N CYS A 120 -11.57 7.81 0.01
CA CYS A 120 -11.76 8.58 -1.22
C CYS A 120 -13.23 8.83 -1.54
N TYR A 121 -14.16 8.19 -0.80
CA TYR A 121 -15.61 8.31 -0.96
C TYR A 121 -16.12 7.99 -2.37
N ASP A 122 -15.44 7.07 -3.05
CA ASP A 122 -15.79 6.61 -4.39
C ASP A 122 -15.82 5.08 -4.45
N ASP A 123 -17.02 4.51 -4.49
CA ASP A 123 -17.21 3.05 -4.48
C ASP A 123 -16.80 2.39 -5.81
N ARG A 124 -16.41 3.17 -6.84
CA ARG A 124 -15.75 2.64 -8.04
C ARG A 124 -14.34 2.11 -7.73
N VAL A 125 -13.77 2.51 -6.59
CA VAL A 125 -12.51 2.00 -6.07
C VAL A 125 -12.81 0.81 -5.15
N PRO A 126 -12.46 -0.43 -5.54
CA PRO A 126 -12.82 -1.63 -4.77
C PRO A 126 -12.29 -1.59 -3.33
N GLU A 127 -11.14 -1.00 -3.14
CA GLU A 127 -10.49 -0.87 -1.83
C GLU A 127 -11.28 0.07 -0.88
N GLU A 128 -12.12 0.98 -1.41
CA GLU A 128 -12.98 1.82 -0.56
C GLU A 128 -14.01 1.00 0.22
N VAL A 129 -14.53 -0.05 -0.40
CA VAL A 129 -15.44 -1.00 0.26
C VAL A 129 -14.68 -1.82 1.31
N ASN A 130 -13.52 -2.38 0.94
CA ASN A 130 -12.73 -3.20 1.83
C ASN A 130 -12.31 -2.45 3.11
N ARG A 131 -11.86 -1.18 2.98
CA ARG A 131 -11.38 -0.42 4.15
C ARG A 131 -12.49 -0.11 5.13
N ARG A 132 -13.71 0.20 4.64
CA ARG A 132 -14.87 0.39 5.52
C ARG A 132 -15.21 -0.90 6.28
N ILE A 133 -15.22 -2.05 5.61
CA ILE A 133 -15.46 -3.34 6.24
C ILE A 133 -14.39 -3.66 7.29
N SER A 134 -13.11 -3.49 6.94
CA SER A 134 -11.99 -3.73 7.84
C SER A 134 -12.04 -2.81 9.06
N ASP A 135 -12.30 -1.51 8.87
CA ASP A 135 -12.46 -0.57 9.97
C ASP A 135 -13.59 -0.99 10.92
N HIS A 136 -14.79 -1.28 10.38
CA HIS A 136 -15.95 -1.66 11.20
C HIS A 136 -15.81 -3.04 11.86
N SER A 137 -14.95 -3.89 11.34
CA SER A 137 -14.63 -5.20 11.93
C SER A 137 -13.45 -5.15 12.91
N SER A 138 -12.86 -3.97 13.15
CA SER A 138 -11.66 -3.83 13.99
C SER A 138 -12.01 -3.30 15.40
N SER A 139 -11.28 -3.78 16.40
CA SER A 139 -11.39 -3.36 17.79
C SER A 139 -10.61 -2.09 18.08
N VAL A 140 -9.44 -1.96 17.44
CA VAL A 140 -8.52 -0.81 17.56
C VAL A 140 -8.13 -0.33 16.18
N LEU A 141 -8.20 0.97 15.97
CA LEU A 141 -7.97 1.64 14.71
C LEU A 141 -6.72 2.51 14.83
N MET A 142 -5.76 2.31 13.94
CA MET A 142 -4.48 3.01 13.93
C MET A 142 -4.32 3.79 12.61
N PRO A 143 -5.06 4.94 12.47
CA PRO A 143 -4.90 5.82 11.32
C PRO A 143 -3.50 6.42 11.28
N TYR A 144 -3.01 6.72 10.08
CA TYR A 144 -1.72 7.40 9.92
C TYR A 144 -1.81 8.89 10.23
N THR A 145 -2.92 9.53 9.91
CA THR A 145 -3.08 10.98 9.97
C THR A 145 -4.29 11.40 10.81
N GLU A 146 -4.27 12.63 11.29
CA GLU A 146 -5.44 13.24 11.96
C GLU A 146 -6.64 13.37 11.03
N ARG A 147 -6.41 13.50 9.70
CA ARG A 147 -7.49 13.47 8.72
C ARG A 147 -8.20 12.11 8.70
N SER A 148 -7.45 11.02 8.66
CA SER A 148 -8.01 9.66 8.69
C SER A 148 -8.73 9.38 10.02
N ARG A 149 -8.19 9.88 11.14
CA ARG A 149 -8.88 9.86 12.44
C ARG A 149 -10.21 10.60 12.38
N ALA A 150 -10.24 11.79 11.81
CA ALA A 150 -11.47 12.59 11.67
C ALA A 150 -12.54 11.85 10.84
N ASN A 151 -12.16 11.10 9.80
CA ASN A 151 -13.07 10.25 9.04
C ASN A 151 -13.71 9.19 9.94
N LEU A 152 -12.89 8.47 10.72
CA LEU A 152 -13.37 7.43 11.64
C LEU A 152 -14.33 8.00 12.70
N LEU A 153 -13.97 9.11 13.33
CA LEU A 153 -14.85 9.75 14.32
C LEU A 153 -16.19 10.18 13.70
N ARG A 154 -16.19 10.69 12.47
CA ARG A 154 -17.41 11.05 11.74
C ARG A 154 -18.27 9.84 11.38
N GLU A 155 -17.67 8.67 11.18
CA GLU A 155 -18.36 7.40 10.96
C GLU A 155 -18.83 6.71 12.25
N GLY A 156 -18.66 7.37 13.41
CA GLY A 156 -19.20 6.93 14.70
C GLY A 156 -18.28 6.07 15.54
N PHE A 157 -16.99 6.00 15.20
CA PHE A 157 -16.02 5.30 16.06
C PHE A 157 -15.71 6.11 17.32
N GLY A 158 -15.67 5.45 18.49
CA GLY A 158 -15.24 6.08 19.74
C GLY A 158 -13.77 6.48 19.71
N SER A 159 -13.45 7.65 20.23
CA SER A 159 -12.08 8.17 20.27
C SER A 159 -11.12 7.33 21.12
N ASP A 160 -11.66 6.55 22.05
CA ASP A 160 -10.95 5.66 22.97
C ASP A 160 -10.31 4.44 22.28
N ARG A 161 -10.66 4.19 21.03
CA ARG A 161 -10.11 3.09 20.22
C ARG A 161 -9.45 3.53 18.92
N VAL A 162 -9.24 4.85 18.73
CA VAL A 162 -8.61 5.42 17.53
C VAL A 162 -7.32 6.13 17.91
N TYR A 163 -6.18 5.59 17.48
CA TYR A 163 -4.85 6.07 17.84
C TYR A 163 -4.05 6.45 16.59
N VAL A 164 -3.77 7.73 16.39
CA VAL A 164 -2.92 8.20 15.28
C VAL A 164 -1.48 7.75 15.52
N THR A 165 -0.94 6.95 14.61
CA THR A 165 0.41 6.39 14.75
C THR A 165 1.46 7.11 13.92
N GLY A 166 1.06 7.83 12.88
CA GLY A 166 1.95 8.26 11.82
C GLY A 166 2.13 7.18 10.73
N ASN A 167 2.79 7.57 9.65
CA ASN A 167 3.04 6.68 8.51
C ASN A 167 4.39 5.95 8.69
N PRO A 168 4.43 4.61 8.70
CA PRO A 168 5.67 3.86 8.91
C PRO A 168 6.68 3.98 7.76
N ILE A 169 6.27 4.45 6.57
CA ILE A 169 7.12 4.43 5.38
C ILE A 169 8.41 5.26 5.55
N ARG A 170 8.37 6.36 6.29
CA ARG A 170 9.56 7.15 6.56
C ARG A 170 10.65 6.34 7.27
N GLU A 171 10.28 5.59 8.30
CA GLU A 171 11.24 4.74 9.03
C GLU A 171 11.84 3.67 8.12
N VAL A 172 11.01 3.09 7.23
CA VAL A 172 11.48 2.09 6.25
C VAL A 172 12.48 2.73 5.28
N LEU A 173 12.18 3.91 4.73
CA LEU A 173 13.08 4.64 3.83
C LEU A 173 14.41 4.98 4.53
N GLU A 174 14.37 5.51 5.74
CA GLU A 174 15.59 5.87 6.51
C GLU A 174 16.40 4.61 6.89
N ARG A 175 15.74 3.52 7.29
CA ARG A 175 16.41 2.25 7.61
C ARG A 175 17.19 1.69 6.43
N HIS A 176 16.62 1.78 5.22
CA HIS A 176 17.20 1.19 4.02
C HIS A 176 17.94 2.20 3.11
N LYS A 177 18.10 3.44 3.56
CA LYS A 177 18.76 4.50 2.80
C LYS A 177 20.13 4.11 2.22
N PRO A 178 21.02 3.39 2.94
CA PRO A 178 22.29 2.97 2.34
C PRO A 178 22.13 1.96 1.20
N ALA A 179 21.18 1.02 1.31
CA ALA A 179 20.92 0.03 0.27
C ALA A 179 20.26 0.68 -0.97
N ILE A 180 19.32 1.61 -0.75
CA ILE A 180 18.71 2.40 -1.82
C ILE A 180 19.77 3.21 -2.56
N ALA A 181 20.68 3.86 -1.85
CA ALA A 181 21.76 4.65 -2.45
C ALA A 181 22.79 3.80 -3.22
N ALA A 182 22.94 2.53 -2.86
CA ALA A 182 23.83 1.59 -3.53
C ALA A 182 23.23 0.96 -4.81
N SER A 183 21.98 1.25 -5.14
CA SER A 183 21.32 0.74 -6.35
C SER A 183 22.04 1.20 -7.62
N ARG A 184 22.18 0.29 -8.57
CA ARG A 184 22.79 0.54 -9.88
C ARG A 184 21.77 0.77 -10.99
N VAL A 185 20.50 0.82 -10.67
CA VAL A 185 19.39 0.87 -11.63
C VAL A 185 19.52 2.02 -12.63
N LEU A 186 20.01 3.19 -12.21
CA LEU A 186 20.24 4.31 -13.15
C LEU A 186 21.29 3.97 -14.22
N SER A 187 22.41 3.39 -13.83
CA SER A 187 23.46 2.98 -14.77
C SER A 187 23.02 1.83 -15.68
N GLU A 188 22.32 0.84 -15.14
CA GLU A 188 21.79 -0.30 -15.89
C GLU A 188 20.76 0.13 -16.93
N LEU A 189 19.90 1.08 -16.58
CA LEU A 189 18.90 1.64 -17.47
C LEU A 189 19.43 2.80 -18.35
N LYS A 190 20.70 3.24 -18.15
CA LYS A 190 21.32 4.38 -18.83
C LYS A 190 20.53 5.67 -18.66
N LEU A 191 20.09 5.93 -17.42
CA LEU A 191 19.31 7.12 -17.07
C LEU A 191 20.19 8.20 -16.43
N THR A 192 19.79 9.44 -16.63
CA THR A 192 20.37 10.60 -15.95
C THR A 192 19.37 11.11 -14.90
N ALA A 193 19.82 11.27 -13.68
CA ALA A 193 19.00 11.80 -12.58
C ALA A 193 18.32 13.13 -12.98
N LYS A 194 17.05 13.26 -12.58
CA LYS A 194 16.17 14.40 -12.89
C LYS A 194 15.90 14.64 -14.39
N ARG A 195 16.17 13.62 -15.23
CA ARG A 195 15.91 13.66 -16.67
C ARG A 195 15.16 12.42 -17.17
N PHE A 196 14.27 11.90 -16.39
CA PHE A 196 13.34 10.84 -16.78
C PHE A 196 12.06 10.93 -15.95
N PHE A 197 10.99 10.34 -16.44
CA PHE A 197 9.74 10.12 -15.74
C PHE A 197 9.65 8.68 -15.26
N LEU A 198 9.24 8.48 -14.01
CA LEU A 198 8.89 7.16 -13.51
C LEU A 198 7.36 7.02 -13.50
N VAL A 199 6.85 5.89 -13.96
CA VAL A 199 5.40 5.65 -14.06
C VAL A 199 5.03 4.32 -13.44
N THR A 200 3.94 4.29 -12.66
CA THR A 200 3.27 3.06 -12.22
C THR A 200 1.77 3.14 -12.51
N MET A 201 1.22 2.08 -13.08
CA MET A 201 -0.20 1.97 -13.42
C MET A 201 -0.67 0.54 -13.13
N HIS A 202 -1.61 0.37 -12.20
CA HIS A 202 -2.10 -0.97 -11.84
C HIS A 202 -3.52 -0.99 -11.26
N ARG A 203 -4.11 0.18 -10.98
CA ARG A 203 -5.46 0.28 -10.42
C ARG A 203 -6.52 -0.19 -11.41
N ALA A 204 -7.49 -0.98 -10.90
CA ALA A 204 -8.55 -1.59 -11.69
C ALA A 204 -9.34 -0.57 -12.51
N GLU A 205 -9.69 0.55 -11.88
CA GLU A 205 -10.45 1.63 -12.52
C GLU A 205 -9.74 2.28 -13.71
N ASN A 206 -8.42 2.10 -13.81
CA ASN A 206 -7.59 2.58 -14.93
C ASN A 206 -7.32 1.47 -15.96
N VAL A 207 -6.75 0.36 -15.49
CA VAL A 207 -6.18 -0.65 -16.41
C VAL A 207 -7.19 -1.65 -16.93
N ASP A 208 -8.34 -1.85 -16.26
CA ASP A 208 -9.39 -2.74 -16.73
C ASP A 208 -10.29 -2.10 -17.81
N ARG A 209 -10.15 -0.80 -18.03
CA ARG A 209 -10.85 -0.04 -19.05
C ARG A 209 -9.92 0.28 -20.21
N GLU A 210 -10.24 -0.24 -21.38
CA GLU A 210 -9.43 -0.06 -22.60
C GLU A 210 -9.25 1.41 -22.97
N ASP A 211 -10.33 2.20 -22.92
CA ASP A 211 -10.31 3.63 -23.21
C ASP A 211 -9.32 4.39 -22.32
N LYS A 212 -9.36 4.15 -21.02
CA LYS A 212 -8.45 4.78 -20.06
C LYS A 212 -7.01 4.32 -20.22
N LEU A 213 -6.77 3.02 -20.40
CA LEU A 213 -5.41 2.50 -20.55
C LEU A 213 -4.75 3.04 -21.82
N ARG A 214 -5.51 3.13 -22.95
CA ARG A 214 -5.03 3.76 -24.20
C ARG A 214 -4.70 5.25 -23.98
N SER A 215 -5.58 5.98 -23.30
CA SER A 215 -5.40 7.40 -22.96
C SER A 215 -4.13 7.61 -22.13
N LEU A 216 -3.90 6.77 -21.11
CA LEU A 216 -2.68 6.83 -20.30
C LEU A 216 -1.42 6.57 -21.12
N VAL A 217 -1.40 5.52 -21.97
CA VAL A 217 -0.23 5.22 -22.84
C VAL A 217 0.00 6.37 -23.85
N GLU A 218 -1.06 6.99 -24.36
CA GLU A 218 -0.94 8.19 -25.21
C GLU A 218 -0.30 9.35 -24.44
N ALA A 219 -0.73 9.62 -23.21
CA ALA A 219 -0.16 10.66 -22.36
C ALA A 219 1.34 10.46 -22.16
N LEU A 220 1.81 9.22 -21.95
CA LEU A 220 3.24 8.92 -21.81
C LEU A 220 4.02 9.28 -23.08
N GLY A 221 3.48 8.99 -24.26
CA GLY A 221 4.08 9.37 -25.54
C GLY A 221 4.18 10.88 -25.73
N LEU A 222 3.12 11.62 -25.37
CA LEU A 222 3.10 13.08 -25.41
C LEU A 222 4.14 13.69 -24.46
N LEU A 223 4.32 13.16 -23.26
CA LEU A 223 5.33 13.61 -22.31
C LEU A 223 6.74 13.42 -22.86
N HIS A 224 7.04 12.26 -23.45
CA HIS A 224 8.33 12.03 -24.10
C HIS A 224 8.55 13.04 -25.25
N GLY A 225 7.55 13.22 -26.11
CA GLY A 225 7.64 14.14 -27.24
C GLY A 225 7.87 15.60 -26.82
N HIS A 226 7.29 16.04 -25.71
CA HIS A 226 7.40 17.40 -25.21
C HIS A 226 8.72 17.68 -24.49
N PHE A 227 9.15 16.76 -23.59
CA PHE A 227 10.33 16.98 -22.74
C PHE A 227 11.61 16.35 -23.29
N GLY A 228 11.53 15.40 -24.22
CA GLY A 228 12.67 14.59 -24.67
C GLY A 228 13.21 13.64 -23.57
N PHE A 229 12.51 13.49 -22.45
CA PHE A 229 12.92 12.63 -21.36
C PHE A 229 12.39 11.21 -21.58
N PRO A 230 13.19 10.15 -21.27
CA PRO A 230 12.67 8.80 -21.27
C PRO A 230 11.59 8.63 -20.20
N VAL A 231 10.58 7.82 -20.52
CA VAL A 231 9.50 7.44 -19.62
C VAL A 231 9.69 5.98 -19.23
N ILE A 232 9.94 5.74 -17.96
CA ILE A 232 10.19 4.41 -17.40
C ILE A 232 8.93 3.94 -16.70
N CYS A 233 8.30 2.92 -17.22
CA CYS A 233 7.08 2.36 -16.66
C CYS A 233 7.36 1.00 -16.01
N SER A 234 7.22 0.91 -14.68
CA SER A 234 7.21 -0.38 -13.97
C SER A 234 5.86 -1.05 -14.18
N LEU A 235 5.85 -2.11 -15.00
CA LEU A 235 4.63 -2.72 -15.50
C LEU A 235 4.17 -3.87 -14.58
N HIS A 236 3.12 -3.62 -13.82
CA HIS A 236 2.50 -4.67 -13.00
C HIS A 236 1.94 -5.81 -13.88
N PRO A 237 2.00 -7.10 -13.46
CA PRO A 237 1.47 -8.23 -14.25
C PRO A 237 0.01 -8.03 -14.73
N ARG A 238 -0.85 -7.46 -13.89
CA ARG A 238 -2.22 -7.10 -14.28
C ARG A 238 -2.25 -6.17 -15.48
N THR A 239 -1.45 -5.11 -15.45
CA THR A 239 -1.39 -4.10 -16.52
C THR A 239 -0.86 -4.72 -17.80
N ARG A 240 0.18 -5.57 -17.71
CA ARG A 240 0.71 -6.33 -18.86
C ARG A 240 -0.37 -7.17 -19.53
N SER A 241 -1.08 -7.98 -18.75
CA SER A 241 -2.17 -8.83 -19.27
C SER A 241 -3.28 -8.01 -19.98
N LYS A 242 -3.58 -6.80 -19.47
CA LYS A 242 -4.58 -5.92 -20.11
C LYS A 242 -4.05 -5.26 -21.39
N VAL A 243 -2.80 -4.83 -21.41
CA VAL A 243 -2.12 -4.30 -22.60
C VAL A 243 -2.16 -5.34 -23.73
N GLU A 244 -1.79 -6.59 -23.43
CA GLU A 244 -1.83 -7.70 -24.38
C GLU A 244 -3.26 -7.97 -24.87
N ARG A 245 -4.22 -8.05 -23.93
CA ARG A 245 -5.64 -8.29 -24.25
C ARG A 245 -6.24 -7.21 -25.14
N PHE A 246 -5.90 -5.95 -24.93
CA PHE A 246 -6.42 -4.81 -25.69
C PHE A 246 -5.60 -4.48 -26.95
N GLY A 247 -4.53 -5.23 -27.23
CA GLY A 247 -3.66 -5.01 -28.38
C GLY A 247 -3.03 -3.61 -28.38
N ILE A 248 -2.61 -3.12 -27.20
CA ILE A 248 -1.99 -1.80 -27.06
C ILE A 248 -0.51 -1.95 -27.37
N ASP A 249 -0.04 -1.20 -28.39
CA ASP A 249 1.36 -1.15 -28.75
C ASP A 249 2.17 -0.34 -27.70
N LEU A 250 3.15 -1.01 -27.09
CA LEU A 250 4.10 -0.43 -26.15
C LEU A 250 5.46 -0.11 -26.76
N ASP A 251 5.72 -0.53 -28.01
CA ASP A 251 6.97 -0.20 -28.71
C ASP A 251 6.90 1.23 -29.27
N ARG A 252 7.11 2.19 -28.39
CA ARG A 252 7.06 3.61 -28.70
C ARG A 252 8.39 4.27 -28.31
N ALA A 253 8.86 5.17 -29.16
CA ALA A 253 10.08 5.91 -28.90
C ALA A 253 10.07 6.59 -27.52
N GLY A 254 11.13 6.39 -26.76
CA GLY A 254 11.31 6.99 -25.44
C GLY A 254 10.55 6.35 -24.30
N LEU A 255 9.67 5.39 -24.55
CA LEU A 255 8.97 4.62 -23.53
C LEU A 255 9.70 3.31 -23.24
N LYS A 256 9.94 3.01 -21.98
CA LYS A 256 10.58 1.78 -21.55
C LYS A 256 9.73 1.10 -20.48
N PHE A 257 9.21 -0.07 -20.82
CA PHE A 257 8.38 -0.86 -19.91
C PHE A 257 9.24 -1.95 -19.25
N LEU A 258 9.30 -1.93 -17.94
CA LEU A 258 10.12 -2.83 -17.13
C LEU A 258 9.25 -3.85 -16.41
N GLU A 259 9.82 -5.03 -16.14
CA GLU A 259 9.29 -5.91 -15.12
C GLU A 259 9.28 -5.21 -13.75
N PRO A 260 8.42 -5.64 -12.82
CA PRO A 260 8.39 -5.06 -11.49
C PRO A 260 9.77 -5.14 -10.83
N LEU A 261 10.21 -4.01 -10.29
CA LEU A 261 11.49 -3.85 -9.61
C LEU A 261 11.40 -4.24 -8.13
N GLY A 262 12.53 -4.53 -7.51
CA GLY A 262 12.68 -4.61 -6.07
C GLY A 262 12.48 -3.24 -5.40
N PHE A 263 12.36 -3.25 -4.07
CA PHE A 263 12.08 -2.02 -3.31
C PHE A 263 13.20 -0.99 -3.45
N PHE A 264 14.45 -1.40 -3.34
CA PHE A 264 15.58 -0.47 -3.36
C PHE A 264 15.76 0.21 -4.72
N ASP A 265 15.66 -0.54 -5.80
CA ASP A 265 15.76 0.01 -7.15
C ASP A 265 14.58 0.92 -7.48
N PHE A 266 13.38 0.54 -7.06
CA PHE A 266 12.19 1.34 -7.30
C PHE A 266 12.26 2.67 -6.56
N VAL A 267 12.60 2.69 -5.27
CA VAL A 267 12.76 3.93 -4.49
C VAL A 267 13.93 4.78 -5.01
N HIS A 268 15.01 4.14 -5.49
CA HIS A 268 16.12 4.88 -6.12
C HIS A 268 15.66 5.60 -7.40
N LEU A 269 14.81 4.97 -8.21
CA LEU A 269 14.20 5.64 -9.37
C LEU A 269 13.24 6.74 -8.94
N GLU A 270 12.40 6.54 -7.91
CA GLU A 270 11.51 7.58 -7.39
C GLU A 270 12.28 8.84 -7.00
N GLN A 271 13.30 8.71 -6.13
CA GLN A 271 14.06 9.86 -5.62
C GLN A 271 14.87 10.60 -6.69
N THR A 272 15.17 9.93 -7.80
CA THR A 272 15.98 10.48 -8.90
C THR A 272 15.18 10.88 -10.14
N ALA A 273 13.88 10.58 -10.19
CA ALA A 273 13.00 11.03 -11.27
C ALA A 273 12.84 12.54 -11.31
N ALA A 274 12.52 13.10 -12.48
CA ALA A 274 12.09 14.49 -12.63
C ALA A 274 10.68 14.68 -12.04
N CYS A 275 9.80 13.70 -12.30
CA CYS A 275 8.45 13.60 -11.77
C CYS A 275 8.05 12.13 -11.76
N VAL A 276 7.21 11.73 -10.80
CA VAL A 276 6.60 10.40 -10.75
C VAL A 276 5.13 10.52 -11.11
N LEU A 277 4.67 9.69 -12.04
CA LEU A 277 3.25 9.56 -12.39
C LEU A 277 2.73 8.23 -11.84
N SER A 278 1.69 8.28 -11.02
CA SER A 278 1.24 7.05 -10.35
C SER A 278 -0.26 7.03 -10.08
N ASP A 279 -0.82 5.81 -10.08
CA ASP A 279 -2.15 5.54 -9.53
C ASP A 279 -2.09 4.87 -8.14
N SER A 280 -0.90 4.75 -7.56
CA SER A 280 -0.65 4.14 -6.25
C SER A 280 -0.74 5.17 -5.11
N GLY A 281 -1.48 4.84 -4.05
CA GLY A 281 -1.50 5.66 -2.83
C GLY A 281 -0.13 5.71 -2.12
N THR A 282 0.62 4.59 -2.14
CA THR A 282 1.92 4.49 -1.47
C THR A 282 2.98 5.36 -2.12
N VAL A 283 3.00 5.42 -3.44
CA VAL A 283 3.93 6.25 -4.21
C VAL A 283 3.72 7.75 -3.92
N GLN A 284 2.47 8.18 -3.68
CA GLN A 284 2.17 9.57 -3.30
C GLN A 284 2.84 9.94 -1.97
N GLU A 285 2.84 9.01 -1.00
CA GLU A 285 3.46 9.20 0.32
C GLU A 285 5.00 9.18 0.21
N GLU A 286 5.54 8.22 -0.52
CA GLU A 286 6.98 8.05 -0.74
C GLU A 286 7.59 9.26 -1.44
N THR A 287 7.01 9.69 -2.56
CA THR A 287 7.48 10.86 -3.32
C THR A 287 7.36 12.16 -2.53
N CYS A 288 6.30 12.31 -1.71
CA CYS A 288 6.15 13.45 -0.80
C CYS A 288 7.34 13.56 0.15
N LEU A 289 7.76 12.43 0.75
CA LEU A 289 8.91 12.36 1.66
C LEU A 289 10.27 12.51 0.95
N LEU A 290 10.38 11.99 -0.27
CA LEU A 290 11.60 12.04 -1.07
C LEU A 290 11.83 13.41 -1.75
N GLY A 291 10.87 14.34 -1.64
CA GLY A 291 10.98 15.67 -2.26
C GLY A 291 10.89 15.62 -3.79
N VAL A 292 10.14 14.66 -4.34
CA VAL A 292 9.93 14.50 -5.78
C VAL A 292 8.48 14.77 -6.14
N PRO A 293 8.19 15.64 -7.13
CA PRO A 293 6.81 15.93 -7.52
C PRO A 293 6.12 14.67 -8.02
N ASN A 294 4.85 14.49 -7.59
CA ASN A 294 3.99 13.42 -8.05
C ASN A 294 2.81 13.97 -8.84
N VAL A 295 2.45 13.29 -9.92
CA VAL A 295 1.20 13.49 -10.64
C VAL A 295 0.37 12.23 -10.53
N THR A 296 -0.75 12.33 -9.83
CA THR A 296 -1.67 11.20 -9.67
C THR A 296 -2.57 11.08 -10.89
N ILE A 297 -2.40 9.97 -11.63
CA ILE A 297 -3.14 9.64 -12.84
C ILE A 297 -4.44 8.88 -12.52
N ARG A 298 -5.25 9.44 -11.63
CA ARG A 298 -6.56 8.96 -11.17
C ARG A 298 -7.54 10.13 -11.03
N GLU A 299 -8.82 9.82 -10.92
CA GLU A 299 -9.88 10.81 -10.68
C GLU A 299 -10.06 11.14 -9.20
N VAL A 300 -9.62 10.25 -8.30
CA VAL A 300 -9.72 10.38 -6.84
C VAL A 300 -8.44 9.91 -6.16
N THR A 301 -8.22 10.34 -4.93
CA THR A 301 -7.14 9.83 -4.08
C THR A 301 -7.62 9.66 -2.64
N GLU A 302 -7.09 8.66 -1.96
CA GLU A 302 -7.21 8.45 -0.53
C GLU A 302 -6.07 9.11 0.29
N ARG A 303 -5.25 9.93 -0.38
CA ARG A 303 -4.12 10.69 0.21
C ARG A 303 -4.26 12.20 -0.04
N PRO A 304 -5.39 12.82 0.35
CA PRO A 304 -5.64 14.24 0.08
C PRO A 304 -4.61 15.17 0.73
N GLU A 305 -3.98 14.76 1.81
CA GLU A 305 -2.91 15.48 2.50
C GLU A 305 -1.68 15.71 1.60
N THR A 306 -1.43 14.84 0.61
CA THR A 306 -0.33 15.05 -0.36
C THR A 306 -0.66 16.15 -1.36
N ILE A 307 -1.95 16.34 -1.67
CA ILE A 307 -2.43 17.46 -2.49
C ILE A 307 -2.36 18.75 -1.66
N GLU A 308 -2.81 18.72 -0.42
CA GLU A 308 -2.85 19.89 0.47
C GLU A 308 -1.46 20.46 0.76
N CYS A 309 -0.46 19.59 0.95
CA CYS A 309 0.92 20.06 1.13
C CYS A 309 1.59 20.50 -0.18
N GLY A 310 1.00 20.18 -1.35
CA GLY A 310 1.52 20.59 -2.66
C GLY A 310 2.53 19.62 -3.28
N SER A 311 2.73 18.43 -2.72
CA SER A 311 3.66 17.41 -3.27
C SER A 311 3.06 16.63 -4.44
N ASN A 312 1.74 16.62 -4.55
CA ASN A 312 0.99 15.81 -5.50
C ASN A 312 -0.06 16.65 -6.24
N MET A 313 -0.22 16.37 -7.53
CA MET A 313 -1.25 16.95 -8.36
C MET A 313 -2.17 15.88 -8.95
N LEU A 314 -3.46 15.95 -8.68
CA LEU A 314 -4.46 15.03 -9.22
C LEU A 314 -4.81 15.44 -10.65
N ALA A 315 -4.47 14.61 -11.65
CA ALA A 315 -4.59 14.96 -13.08
C ALA A 315 -5.71 14.21 -13.82
N GLY A 316 -6.27 13.17 -13.22
CA GLY A 316 -7.19 12.29 -13.96
C GLY A 316 -6.45 11.43 -14.98
N THR A 317 -7.17 10.99 -16.03
CA THR A 317 -6.63 10.10 -17.07
C THR A 317 -6.60 10.75 -18.47
N ASP A 318 -6.96 12.04 -18.59
CA ASP A 318 -6.91 12.79 -19.82
C ASP A 318 -5.46 13.15 -20.18
N PRO A 319 -4.95 12.85 -21.41
CA PRO A 319 -3.56 13.08 -21.79
C PRO A 319 -3.15 14.55 -21.71
N GLN A 320 -4.03 15.48 -22.07
CA GLN A 320 -3.71 16.91 -22.03
C GLN A 320 -3.66 17.45 -20.61
N ALA A 321 -4.55 16.95 -19.73
CA ALA A 321 -4.53 17.29 -18.31
C ALA A 321 -3.26 16.78 -17.63
N ILE A 322 -2.84 15.55 -17.92
CA ILE A 322 -1.58 14.96 -17.43
C ILE A 322 -0.38 15.81 -17.93
N GLY A 323 -0.36 16.16 -19.23
CA GLY A 323 0.70 17.00 -19.80
C GLY A 323 0.81 18.35 -19.10
N ARG A 324 -0.32 19.05 -18.88
CA ARG A 324 -0.35 20.33 -18.14
C ARG A 324 0.12 20.17 -16.69
N ALA A 325 -0.31 19.11 -16.00
CA ALA A 325 0.09 18.86 -14.62
C ALA A 325 1.60 18.62 -14.51
N VAL A 326 2.17 17.78 -15.37
CA VAL A 326 3.62 17.50 -15.40
C VAL A 326 4.41 18.75 -15.72
N THR A 327 4.01 19.54 -16.71
CA THR A 327 4.66 20.83 -17.03
C THR A 327 4.65 21.75 -15.82
N PHE A 328 3.50 21.88 -15.16
CA PHE A 328 3.38 22.76 -13.99
C PHE A 328 4.32 22.37 -12.84
N VAL A 329 4.43 21.06 -12.52
CA VAL A 329 5.24 20.61 -11.38
C VAL A 329 6.74 20.59 -11.68
N ILE A 330 7.16 20.50 -12.96
CA ILE A 330 8.57 20.53 -13.37
C ILE A 330 9.11 21.96 -13.44
N ASP A 331 8.33 22.90 -13.96
CA ASP A 331 8.74 24.30 -14.14
C ASP A 331 8.89 25.05 -12.82
N ARG A 332 8.39 24.49 -11.74
CA ARG A 332 8.48 25.09 -10.40
C ARG A 332 9.36 24.25 -9.50
N SER A 333 10.25 24.89 -8.77
CA SER A 333 11.04 24.21 -7.74
C SER A 333 10.11 23.57 -6.73
N ALA A 334 10.29 22.29 -6.52
CA ALA A 334 9.56 21.53 -5.50
C ALA A 334 9.79 22.17 -4.12
N CYS A 335 8.74 22.75 -3.56
CA CYS A 335 8.79 23.44 -2.26
C CYS A 335 7.51 23.09 -1.48
N TRP A 336 7.58 22.06 -0.66
CA TRP A 336 6.52 21.69 0.28
C TRP A 336 7.10 21.13 1.57
N THR A 337 6.29 21.14 2.61
CA THR A 337 6.59 20.44 3.85
C THR A 337 5.64 19.24 3.93
N PRO A 338 6.17 18.00 4.05
CA PRO A 338 5.33 16.83 4.23
C PRO A 338 4.44 16.97 5.47
N PRO A 339 3.26 16.32 5.48
CA PRO A 339 2.40 16.28 6.67
C PRO A 339 3.19 15.83 7.91
N PRO A 340 2.93 16.42 9.08
CA PRO A 340 3.66 16.08 10.32
C PRO A 340 3.65 14.59 10.63
N GLU A 341 2.56 13.91 10.38
CA GLU A 341 2.38 12.47 10.64
C GLU A 341 3.18 11.60 9.67
N TYR A 342 3.50 12.11 8.47
CA TYR A 342 4.44 11.45 7.55
C TYR A 342 5.88 11.57 8.03
N LEU A 343 6.17 12.61 8.82
CA LEU A 343 7.49 12.83 9.41
C LEU A 343 7.67 12.11 10.75
N ALA A 344 6.64 11.41 11.25
CA ALA A 344 6.72 10.67 12.50
C ALA A 344 7.82 9.60 12.45
N MET A 345 8.51 9.44 13.59
CA MET A 345 9.50 8.40 13.83
C MET A 345 9.02 7.49 14.97
N HIS A 346 9.58 6.30 15.05
CA HIS A 346 9.19 5.28 16.05
C HIS A 346 7.75 4.75 15.89
N VAL A 347 7.21 4.84 14.67
CA VAL A 347 5.87 4.36 14.33
C VAL A 347 5.74 2.86 14.60
N ALA A 348 6.73 2.07 14.15
CA ALA A 348 6.75 0.62 14.38
C ALA A 348 6.70 0.28 15.88
N GLN A 349 7.48 0.97 16.71
CA GLN A 349 7.46 0.78 18.17
C GLN A 349 6.12 1.20 18.79
N THR A 350 5.52 2.29 18.30
CA THR A 350 4.22 2.77 18.75
C THR A 350 3.12 1.75 18.43
N VAL A 351 3.12 1.21 17.22
CA VAL A 351 2.19 0.13 16.81
C VAL A 351 2.32 -1.07 17.72
N VAL A 352 3.56 -1.55 17.95
CA VAL A 352 3.79 -2.72 18.82
C VAL A 352 3.31 -2.46 20.24
N ARG A 353 3.57 -1.27 20.82
CA ARG A 353 3.06 -0.90 22.14
C ARG A 353 1.53 -0.88 22.21
N ILE A 354 0.85 -0.39 21.16
CA ILE A 354 -0.61 -0.41 21.09
C ILE A 354 -1.10 -1.87 20.99
N VAL A 355 -0.48 -2.66 20.12
CA VAL A 355 -0.85 -4.07 19.91
C VAL A 355 -0.60 -4.92 21.16
N THR A 356 0.45 -4.67 21.94
CA THR A 356 0.81 -5.44 23.14
C THR A 356 0.28 -4.83 24.44
N GLY A 357 -0.17 -3.58 24.41
CA GLY A 357 -0.63 -2.83 25.58
C GLY A 357 -1.94 -3.35 26.19
N HIS A 358 -2.26 -2.90 27.39
CA HIS A 358 -3.53 -3.23 28.04
C HIS A 358 -4.72 -2.53 27.34
N ARG A 359 -5.81 -3.27 27.19
CA ARG A 359 -7.09 -2.78 26.71
C ARG A 359 -8.23 -3.48 27.44
N VAL A 360 -9.29 -2.77 27.73
CA VAL A 360 -10.52 -3.37 28.24
C VAL A 360 -11.12 -4.26 27.13
N ALA A 361 -11.29 -5.54 27.44
CA ALA A 361 -11.92 -6.50 26.53
C ALA A 361 -13.44 -6.35 26.56
N ASP A 362 -14.09 -6.46 25.42
CA ASP A 362 -15.54 -6.60 25.36
C ASP A 362 -16.01 -8.05 25.71
N ALA A 363 -17.32 -8.23 25.83
CA ALA A 363 -17.89 -9.52 26.21
C ALA A 363 -17.48 -10.65 25.23
N ALA A 364 -17.46 -10.38 23.94
CA ALA A 364 -17.09 -11.35 22.93
C ALA A 364 -15.61 -11.80 23.04
N GLU A 365 -14.72 -10.85 23.37
CA GLU A 365 -13.30 -11.11 23.59
C GLU A 365 -13.07 -11.92 24.88
N LEU A 366 -13.85 -11.64 25.93
CA LEU A 366 -13.80 -12.41 27.18
C LEU A 366 -14.26 -13.86 26.98
N GLU A 367 -15.35 -14.07 26.22
CA GLU A 367 -15.82 -15.40 25.86
C GLU A 367 -14.79 -16.19 25.05
N TRP A 368 -14.13 -15.54 24.07
CA TRP A 368 -13.03 -16.16 23.32
C TRP A 368 -11.88 -16.60 24.21
N ARG A 369 -11.44 -15.73 25.13
CA ARG A 369 -10.37 -16.04 26.09
C ARG A 369 -10.73 -17.21 27.00
N GLN A 370 -12.00 -17.35 27.37
CA GLN A 370 -12.52 -18.44 28.17
C GLN A 370 -12.75 -19.73 27.38
N GLY A 371 -12.59 -19.71 26.05
CA GLY A 371 -12.81 -20.87 25.20
C GLY A 371 -14.29 -21.16 24.90
N LEU A 372 -15.19 -20.22 25.16
CA LEU A 372 -16.65 -20.42 25.00
C LEU A 372 -17.14 -20.25 23.54
N ARG A 373 -16.26 -19.75 22.63
CA ARG A 373 -16.62 -19.52 21.21
C ARG A 373 -15.96 -20.52 20.27
N LEU A 374 -16.02 -21.80 20.57
CA LEU A 374 -15.45 -22.85 19.73
C LEU A 374 -16.53 -23.73 19.06
N GLY A 375 -17.77 -23.27 19.00
CA GLY A 375 -18.88 -23.97 18.36
C GLY A 375 -19.34 -23.34 17.05
#